data_87d426f7ee9ba52827e83db963f6019a
#
_entry.id   87d426f7ee9ba52827e83db963f6019a
#
_cell.length_a   1.000
_cell.length_b   1.000
_cell.length_c   1.000
_cell.angle_alpha   90.00
_cell.angle_beta   90.00
_cell.angle_gamma   90.00
#
_symmetry.space_group_name_H-M   'P 1'
#
loop_
_entity.id
_entity.type
_entity.pdbx_description
1 polymer ?
#
loop_
_entity_poly.entity_id
_entity_poly.type
_entity_poly.pdbx_seq_one_letter_code
_entity_poly.pdbx_strand_id
1 'polypeptide(L)'
;EMCIRDRDVVLDKLRSYWGGMLDLGAVTFWEEYDPSVPKEEQYDMYGDHFGKSLCHAWAASPIYFLTRYFVGLDLVNKEGASYVLRPQIQYFTDLDCTLPVGDHGTVRLVWDGEYLEVTADADGGILELGEERISLERGEVRRVKI
;
A
#
# COMPACT_ATOMS: atom_id res chain seq x y z
N GLU A 1 -6.22 -15.05 -5.73
CA GLU A 1 -4.80 -14.66 -5.94
C GLU A 1 -4.72 -13.67 -7.10
N MET A 2 -4.04 -12.53 -6.90
CA MET A 2 -3.90 -11.50 -7.93
C MET A 2 -2.70 -11.83 -8.82
N CYS A 3 -2.92 -12.04 -10.12
CA CYS A 3 -1.83 -12.31 -11.05
C CYS A 3 -1.05 -11.01 -11.42
N ILE A 4 0.09 -11.13 -12.08
CA ILE A 4 0.92 -9.97 -12.48
C ILE A 4 0.12 -9.00 -13.34
N ARG A 5 -0.64 -9.51 -14.34
CA ARG A 5 -1.49 -8.65 -15.20
C ARG A 5 -2.53 -7.87 -14.41
N ASP A 6 -3.12 -8.49 -13.38
CA ASP A 6 -4.12 -7.81 -12.55
C ASP A 6 -3.47 -6.70 -11.71
N ARG A 7 -2.22 -6.91 -11.23
CA ARG A 7 -1.47 -5.88 -10.50
C ARG A 7 -1.18 -4.68 -11.37
N ASP A 8 -0.77 -4.88 -12.63
CA ASP A 8 -0.52 -3.77 -13.56
C ASP A 8 -1.78 -2.94 -13.77
N VAL A 9 -2.92 -3.56 -14.02
CA VAL A 9 -4.21 -2.87 -14.17
C VAL A 9 -4.60 -2.11 -12.91
N VAL A 10 -4.42 -2.72 -11.74
CA VAL A 10 -4.71 -2.06 -10.45
C VAL A 10 -3.79 -0.86 -10.24
N LEU A 11 -2.48 -1.02 -10.50
CA LEU A 11 -1.52 0.06 -10.33
C LEU A 11 -1.79 1.24 -11.28
N ASP A 12 -2.15 0.96 -12.53
CA ASP A 12 -2.54 1.98 -13.49
C ASP A 12 -3.80 2.74 -13.02
N LYS A 13 -4.77 2.03 -12.44
CA LYS A 13 -5.94 2.67 -11.82
C LYS A 13 -5.57 3.51 -10.59
N LEU A 14 -4.71 3.02 -9.72
CA LEU A 14 -4.24 3.77 -8.56
C LEU A 14 -3.55 5.07 -8.99
N ARG A 15 -2.66 5.00 -10.00
CA ARG A 15 -1.94 6.15 -10.54
C ARG A 15 -2.86 7.14 -11.24
N SER A 16 -3.76 6.66 -12.10
CA SER A 16 -4.62 7.55 -12.89
C SER A 16 -5.73 8.19 -12.07
N TYR A 17 -6.29 7.51 -11.09
CA TYR A 17 -7.43 7.98 -10.33
C TYR A 17 -6.99 8.70 -9.04
N TRP A 18 -6.36 8.00 -8.14
CA TRP A 18 -5.88 8.60 -6.89
C TRP A 18 -4.64 9.47 -7.07
N GLY A 19 -3.75 9.10 -8.00
CA GLY A 19 -2.65 9.97 -8.42
C GLY A 19 -3.15 11.30 -8.97
N GLY A 20 -4.22 11.30 -9.79
CA GLY A 20 -4.86 12.50 -10.27
C GLY A 20 -5.41 13.39 -9.15
N MET A 21 -5.96 12.81 -8.07
CA MET A 21 -6.34 13.59 -6.89
C MET A 21 -5.11 14.27 -6.25
N LEU A 22 -3.98 13.54 -6.12
CA LEU A 22 -2.73 14.08 -5.58
C LEU A 22 -2.19 15.24 -6.42
N ASP A 23 -2.25 15.13 -7.75
CA ASP A 23 -1.81 16.19 -8.69
C ASP A 23 -2.65 17.47 -8.53
N LEU A 24 -3.89 17.35 -8.05
CA LEU A 24 -4.76 18.46 -7.70
C LEU A 24 -4.57 18.97 -6.27
N GLY A 25 -3.66 18.36 -5.51
CA GLY A 25 -3.32 18.76 -4.14
C GLY A 25 -4.16 18.07 -3.06
N ALA A 26 -4.76 16.92 -3.35
CA ALA A 26 -5.46 16.14 -2.34
C ALA A 26 -4.49 15.67 -1.24
N VAL A 27 -4.92 15.79 0.01
CA VAL A 27 -4.24 15.26 1.20
C VAL A 27 -5.08 14.17 1.89
N THR A 28 -6.23 13.88 1.32
CA THR A 28 -7.20 12.89 1.79
C THR A 28 -7.82 12.18 0.59
N PHE A 29 -8.53 11.09 0.81
CA PHE A 29 -9.26 10.38 -0.23
C PHE A 29 -10.58 11.10 -0.53
N TRP A 30 -10.73 11.61 -1.75
CA TRP A 30 -11.96 12.26 -2.20
C TRP A 30 -13.00 11.21 -2.59
N GLU A 31 -14.27 11.56 -2.44
CA GLU A 31 -15.41 10.71 -2.79
C GLU A 31 -15.40 10.25 -4.25
N GLU A 32 -15.01 11.17 -5.15
CA GLU A 32 -14.93 10.94 -6.58
C GLU A 32 -13.82 11.76 -7.21
N TYR A 33 -13.26 11.26 -8.29
CA TYR A 33 -12.37 11.97 -9.19
C TYR A 33 -12.69 11.54 -10.63
N ASP A 34 -12.86 12.50 -11.54
CA ASP A 34 -13.03 12.26 -12.95
C ASP A 34 -11.94 13.02 -13.73
N PRO A 35 -10.99 12.33 -14.39
CA PRO A 35 -9.93 12.97 -15.14
C PRO A 35 -10.42 13.77 -16.37
N SER A 36 -11.67 13.59 -16.80
CA SER A 36 -12.28 14.32 -17.90
C SER A 36 -12.91 15.65 -17.47
N VAL A 37 -13.10 15.86 -16.18
CA VAL A 37 -13.70 17.07 -15.62
C VAL A 37 -12.63 18.12 -15.33
N PRO A 38 -12.83 19.41 -15.70
CA PRO A 38 -11.92 20.50 -15.37
C PRO A 38 -11.64 20.61 -13.87
N LYS A 39 -10.44 21.10 -13.52
CA LYS A 39 -9.99 21.21 -12.12
C LYS A 39 -10.99 21.98 -11.25
N GLU A 40 -11.56 23.04 -11.79
CA GLU A 40 -12.48 23.94 -11.11
C GLU A 40 -13.81 23.28 -10.75
N GLU A 41 -14.19 22.23 -11.51
CA GLU A 41 -15.43 21.48 -11.33
C GLU A 41 -15.26 20.19 -10.53
N GLN A 42 -14.01 19.83 -10.16
CA GLN A 42 -13.73 18.60 -9.41
C GLN A 42 -14.36 18.53 -8.02
N TYR A 43 -14.78 19.67 -7.48
CA TYR A 43 -15.42 19.74 -6.16
C TYR A 43 -16.96 19.72 -6.24
N ASP A 44 -17.50 19.82 -7.45
CA ASP A 44 -18.95 19.87 -7.69
C ASP A 44 -19.56 18.48 -7.47
N MET A 45 -20.63 18.40 -6.74
CA MET A 45 -21.41 17.18 -6.55
C MET A 45 -22.83 17.52 -6.04
N TYR A 46 -23.80 16.70 -6.40
CA TYR A 46 -25.19 16.83 -5.97
C TYR A 46 -25.85 18.20 -6.26
N GLY A 47 -25.31 18.92 -7.26
CA GLY A 47 -25.79 20.25 -7.63
C GLY A 47 -25.24 21.39 -6.78
N ASP A 48 -24.24 21.10 -5.94
CA ASP A 48 -23.51 22.09 -5.14
C ASP A 48 -22.05 22.16 -5.60
N HIS A 49 -21.50 23.37 -5.74
CA HIS A 49 -20.12 23.62 -6.17
C HIS A 49 -19.06 23.04 -5.21
N PHE A 50 -19.36 22.84 -3.95
CA PHE A 50 -18.52 22.19 -2.96
C PHE A 50 -19.22 21.01 -2.29
N GLY A 51 -20.10 20.31 -3.02
CA GLY A 51 -20.87 19.19 -2.52
C GLY A 51 -20.07 17.92 -2.30
N LYS A 52 -18.90 17.79 -2.95
CA LYS A 52 -18.07 16.59 -2.87
C LYS A 52 -17.39 16.43 -1.51
N SER A 53 -17.47 15.24 -0.93
CA SER A 53 -16.70 14.92 0.27
C SER A 53 -15.22 14.75 -0.10
N LEU A 54 -14.36 15.57 0.50
CA LEU A 54 -12.91 15.49 0.30
C LEU A 54 -12.21 14.58 1.32
N CYS A 55 -12.95 13.97 2.25
CA CYS A 55 -12.44 12.94 3.18
C CYS A 55 -13.45 11.79 3.26
N HIS A 56 -13.39 10.89 2.29
CA HIS A 56 -14.40 9.86 2.09
C HIS A 56 -13.82 8.47 2.33
N ALA A 57 -14.25 7.81 3.39
CA ALA A 57 -13.69 6.53 3.85
C ALA A 57 -13.77 5.42 2.78
N TRP A 58 -14.82 5.40 1.98
CA TRP A 58 -14.99 4.37 0.94
C TRP A 58 -14.01 4.52 -0.21
N ALA A 59 -13.39 5.68 -0.37
CA ALA A 59 -12.34 5.91 -1.35
C ALA A 59 -10.95 5.44 -0.89
N ALA A 60 -10.80 4.95 0.33
CA ALA A 60 -9.53 4.55 0.93
C ALA A 60 -9.03 3.15 0.53
N SER A 61 -9.62 2.53 -0.50
CA SER A 61 -9.21 1.22 -1.03
C SER A 61 -7.72 1.13 -1.43
N PRO A 62 -7.01 2.21 -1.85
CA PRO A 62 -5.58 2.13 -2.12
C PRO A 62 -4.76 1.61 -0.95
N ILE A 63 -5.13 1.94 0.29
CA ILE A 63 -4.44 1.45 1.50
C ILE A 63 -4.44 -0.09 1.51
N TYR A 64 -5.60 -0.70 1.27
CA TYR A 64 -5.71 -2.15 1.23
C TYR A 64 -4.92 -2.76 0.08
N PHE A 65 -5.06 -2.22 -1.15
CA PHE A 65 -4.38 -2.77 -2.31
C PHE A 65 -2.87 -2.65 -2.20
N LEU A 66 -2.34 -1.50 -1.80
CA LEU A 66 -0.91 -1.29 -1.62
C LEU A 66 -0.36 -2.21 -0.53
N THR A 67 -1.00 -2.27 0.62
CA THR A 67 -0.55 -3.11 1.73
C THR A 67 -0.59 -4.59 1.38
N ARG A 68 -1.71 -5.07 0.85
CA ARG A 68 -1.95 -6.51 0.64
C ARG A 68 -1.26 -7.06 -0.60
N TYR A 69 -1.25 -6.32 -1.70
CA TYR A 69 -0.87 -6.86 -3.00
C TYR A 69 0.44 -6.31 -3.57
N PHE A 70 0.93 -5.19 -3.05
CA PHE A 70 2.21 -4.61 -3.49
C PHE A 70 3.28 -4.70 -2.40
N VAL A 71 3.03 -4.23 -1.19
CA VAL A 71 3.94 -4.47 -0.05
C VAL A 71 3.84 -5.94 0.41
N GLY A 72 2.69 -6.56 0.20
CA GLY A 72 2.52 -8.00 0.33
C GLY A 72 2.36 -8.49 1.77
N LEU A 73 1.85 -7.65 2.68
CA LEU A 73 1.55 -8.07 4.05
C LEU A 73 0.31 -8.95 4.08
N ASP A 74 0.46 -10.15 4.62
CA ASP A 74 -0.59 -11.14 4.85
C ASP A 74 -0.61 -11.58 6.31
N LEU A 75 -1.70 -11.29 7.02
CA LEU A 75 -1.90 -11.78 8.39
C LEU A 75 -2.43 -13.22 8.32
N VAL A 76 -1.66 -14.17 8.85
CA VAL A 76 -1.94 -15.61 8.70
C VAL A 76 -3.11 -16.07 9.56
N ASN A 77 -3.36 -15.40 10.68
CA ASN A 77 -4.47 -15.70 11.56
C ASN A 77 -5.25 -14.43 11.95
N LYS A 78 -6.48 -14.61 12.46
CA LYS A 78 -7.36 -13.50 12.86
C LYS A 78 -6.80 -12.66 14.02
N GLU A 79 -5.91 -13.25 14.82
CA GLU A 79 -5.29 -12.60 15.97
C GLU A 79 -4.05 -11.79 15.55
N GLY A 80 -3.58 -11.94 14.29
CA GLY A 80 -2.41 -11.23 13.77
C GLY A 80 -1.08 -11.65 14.42
N ALA A 81 -1.07 -12.80 15.13
CA ALA A 81 0.11 -13.31 15.84
C ALA A 81 1.19 -13.87 14.89
N SER A 82 0.89 -13.98 13.61
CA SER A 82 1.85 -14.35 12.57
C SER A 82 1.50 -13.67 11.25
N TYR A 83 2.53 -13.33 10.48
CA TYR A 83 2.38 -12.64 9.20
C TYR A 83 3.40 -13.10 8.18
N VAL A 84 3.07 -12.93 6.92
CA VAL A 84 3.97 -13.18 5.80
C VAL A 84 4.08 -11.90 4.97
N LEU A 85 5.31 -11.56 4.58
CA LEU A 85 5.62 -10.48 3.67
C LEU A 85 6.04 -11.07 2.32
N ARG A 86 5.40 -10.64 1.24
CA ARG A 86 5.72 -11.00 -0.16
C ARG A 86 5.85 -9.72 -1.00
N PRO A 87 6.84 -8.86 -0.73
CA PRO A 87 6.95 -7.57 -1.38
C PRO A 87 7.17 -7.71 -2.88
N GLN A 88 6.42 -6.95 -3.65
CA GLN A 88 6.49 -6.89 -5.10
C GLN A 88 7.39 -5.72 -5.50
N ILE A 89 8.65 -5.79 -5.13
CA ILE A 89 9.62 -4.67 -5.25
C ILE A 89 9.78 -4.16 -6.66
N GLN A 90 9.52 -5.00 -7.69
CA GLN A 90 9.57 -4.59 -9.10
C GLN A 90 8.58 -3.46 -9.47
N TYR A 91 7.62 -3.15 -8.60
CA TYR A 91 6.67 -2.06 -8.79
C TYR A 91 7.11 -0.74 -8.13
N PHE A 92 8.23 -0.75 -7.40
CA PHE A 92 8.75 0.40 -6.67
C PHE A 92 10.14 0.78 -7.15
N THR A 93 10.38 2.06 -7.39
CA THR A 93 11.73 2.62 -7.53
C THR A 93 12.40 2.71 -6.16
N ASP A 94 11.64 3.13 -5.18
CA ASP A 94 11.97 3.20 -3.77
C ASP A 94 10.72 2.92 -2.94
N LEU A 95 10.90 2.46 -1.73
CA LEU A 95 9.82 2.22 -0.78
C LEU A 95 10.31 2.51 0.64
N ASP A 96 9.55 3.25 1.41
CA ASP A 96 9.68 3.34 2.87
C ASP A 96 8.27 3.30 3.47
N CYS A 97 7.93 2.20 4.10
CA CYS A 97 6.62 2.04 4.70
C CYS A 97 6.68 1.28 6.02
N THR A 98 5.79 1.67 6.95
CA THR A 98 5.56 0.96 8.20
C THR A 98 4.12 0.49 8.24
N LEU A 99 3.91 -0.79 8.48
CA LEU A 99 2.61 -1.44 8.48
C LEU A 99 2.31 -2.04 9.85
N PRO A 100 1.06 -1.91 10.34
CA PRO A 100 0.65 -2.59 11.56
C PRO A 100 0.49 -4.10 11.32
N VAL A 101 0.90 -4.90 12.29
CA VAL A 101 0.71 -6.35 12.35
C VAL A 101 -0.34 -6.64 13.44
N GLY A 102 -1.60 -6.39 13.10
CA GLY A 102 -2.69 -6.44 14.09
C GLY A 102 -2.38 -5.56 15.30
N ASP A 103 -2.60 -6.10 16.50
CA ASP A 103 -2.28 -5.44 17.78
C ASP A 103 -0.89 -5.84 18.32
N HIS A 104 -0.07 -6.54 17.52
CA HIS A 104 1.18 -7.16 17.96
C HIS A 104 2.44 -6.32 17.66
N GLY A 105 2.30 -5.21 16.99
CA GLY A 105 3.40 -4.32 16.64
C GLY A 105 3.38 -3.88 15.19
N THR A 106 4.56 -3.60 14.65
CA THR A 106 4.70 -3.11 13.28
C THR A 106 5.79 -3.87 12.52
N VAL A 107 5.75 -3.74 11.20
CA VAL A 107 6.86 -4.11 10.34
C VAL A 107 7.15 -2.95 9.40
N ARG A 108 8.43 -2.57 9.28
CA ARG A 108 8.89 -1.53 8.35
C ARG A 108 9.67 -2.17 7.22
N LEU A 109 9.42 -1.73 6.00
CA LEU A 109 10.15 -2.11 4.80
C LEU A 109 10.78 -0.85 4.20
N VAL A 110 12.06 -0.94 3.87
CA VAL A 110 12.79 0.07 3.10
C VAL A 110 13.43 -0.61 1.90
N TRP A 111 13.14 -0.13 0.70
CA TRP A 111 13.74 -0.55 -0.56
C TRP A 111 14.42 0.65 -1.21
N ASP A 112 15.69 0.52 -1.58
CA ASP A 112 16.52 1.60 -2.14
C ASP A 112 16.90 1.38 -3.62
N GLY A 113 16.32 0.35 -4.25
CA GLY A 113 16.63 -0.04 -5.63
C GLY A 113 17.71 -1.14 -5.72
N GLU A 114 18.36 -1.51 -4.62
CA GLU A 114 19.37 -2.55 -4.57
C GLU A 114 19.20 -3.47 -3.34
N TYR A 115 18.81 -2.91 -2.21
CA TYR A 115 18.65 -3.63 -0.95
C TYR A 115 17.24 -3.46 -0.39
N LEU A 116 16.66 -4.57 0.05
CA LEU A 116 15.46 -4.57 0.88
C LEU A 116 15.87 -4.72 2.35
N GLU A 117 15.53 -3.74 3.15
CA GLU A 117 15.67 -3.80 4.60
C GLU A 117 14.29 -3.97 5.25
N VAL A 118 14.17 -4.95 6.13
CA VAL A 118 12.95 -5.21 6.89
C VAL A 118 13.26 -5.14 8.37
N THR A 119 12.59 -4.25 9.09
CA THR A 119 12.63 -4.14 10.54
C THR A 119 11.36 -4.70 11.12
N ALA A 120 11.46 -5.77 11.90
CA ALA A 120 10.33 -6.42 12.55
C ALA A 120 10.18 -5.93 14.00
N ASP A 121 9.04 -5.31 14.35
CA ASP A 121 8.65 -5.02 15.73
C ASP A 121 7.41 -5.84 16.14
N ALA A 122 7.25 -6.98 15.49
CA ALA A 122 6.24 -8.00 15.78
C ALA A 122 6.87 -9.38 15.60
N ASP A 123 6.42 -10.35 16.41
CA ASP A 123 6.87 -11.74 16.30
C ASP A 123 6.14 -12.50 15.19
N GLY A 124 6.64 -13.68 14.83
CA GLY A 124 5.97 -14.61 13.94
C GLY A 124 5.97 -14.20 12.46
N GLY A 125 6.90 -13.34 12.05
CA GLY A 125 7.04 -12.89 10.68
C GLY A 125 7.81 -13.85 9.80
N ILE A 126 7.45 -13.90 8.52
CA ILE A 126 8.18 -14.58 7.45
C ILE A 126 8.28 -13.63 6.26
N LEU A 127 9.51 -13.38 5.80
CA LEU A 127 9.76 -12.71 4.54
C LEU A 127 9.95 -13.77 3.45
N GLU A 128 9.14 -13.72 2.40
CA GLU A 128 9.23 -14.58 1.22
C GLU A 128 9.73 -13.77 0.01
N LEU A 129 10.87 -14.18 -0.55
CA LEU A 129 11.50 -13.58 -1.73
C LEU A 129 11.75 -14.70 -2.77
N GLY A 130 10.81 -14.86 -3.72
CA GLY A 130 10.81 -16.01 -4.62
C GLY A 130 10.64 -17.32 -3.84
N GLU A 131 11.64 -18.18 -3.89
CA GLU A 131 11.66 -19.47 -3.16
C GLU A 131 12.27 -19.36 -1.77
N GLU A 132 12.93 -18.25 -1.46
CA GLU A 132 13.58 -18.03 -0.17
C GLU A 132 12.57 -17.61 0.90
N ARG A 133 12.70 -18.21 2.09
CA ARG A 133 11.89 -17.90 3.27
C ARG A 133 12.78 -17.54 4.44
N ILE A 134 12.65 -16.33 4.94
CA ILE A 134 13.44 -15.77 6.02
C ILE A 134 12.53 -15.52 7.22
N SER A 135 12.84 -16.12 8.37
CA SER A 135 12.14 -15.82 9.63
C SER A 135 12.48 -14.41 10.10
N LEU A 136 11.49 -13.70 10.59
CA LEU A 136 11.62 -12.37 11.17
C LEU A 136 11.23 -12.43 12.65
N GLU A 137 12.17 -12.10 13.52
CA GLU A 137 11.96 -12.04 14.96
C GLU A 137 11.84 -10.57 15.41
N ARG A 138 11.10 -10.34 16.50
CA ARG A 138 10.97 -8.99 17.07
C ARG A 138 12.31 -8.37 17.39
N GLY A 139 12.50 -7.11 17.02
CA GLY A 139 13.73 -6.34 17.20
C GLY A 139 14.79 -6.65 16.15
N GLU A 140 14.49 -7.50 15.18
CA GLU A 140 15.45 -7.86 14.14
C GLU A 140 15.37 -6.90 12.95
N VAL A 141 16.55 -6.65 12.36
CA VAL A 141 16.68 -5.96 11.08
C VAL A 141 17.31 -6.94 10.09
N ARG A 142 16.60 -7.22 9.01
CA ARG A 142 17.09 -8.02 7.89
C ARG A 142 17.34 -7.13 6.69
N ARG A 143 18.54 -7.24 6.12
CA ARG A 143 18.91 -6.55 4.87
C ARG A 143 19.31 -7.59 3.83
N VAL A 144 18.59 -7.58 2.71
CA VAL A 144 18.76 -8.56 1.62
C VAL A 144 19.04 -7.79 0.34
N LYS A 145 20.04 -8.22 -0.41
CA LYS A 145 20.29 -7.72 -1.77
C LYS A 145 19.39 -8.48 -2.74
N ILE A 146 18.71 -7.77 -3.64
CA ILE A 146 17.79 -8.35 -4.61
C ILE A 146 18.27 -8.06 -6.04
#